data_76da466e49a07bb8bb615a646bca994f
#
_entry.id   76da466e49a07bb8bb615a646bca994f
#
_cell.length_a   1.000
_cell.length_b   1.000
_cell.length_c   1.000
_cell.angle_alpha   90.00
_cell.angle_beta   90.00
_cell.angle_gamma   90.00
#
_symmetry.space_group_name_H-M   'P 1'
#
loop_
_entity.id
_entity.type
_entity.pdbx_description
1 polymer ?
#
loop_
_entity_poly.entity_id
_entity_poly.type
_entity_poly.pdbx_seq_one_letter_code
_entity_poly.pdbx_strand_id
1 'polypeptide(L)'
;MAEQKKTNEALNVEDALTQSEAFLIKNKKTIIGAILAIIIIIAGIVMYKNLYAAPREEKAQAALFKGQEYFEADAFAEALNGDSIGYVGFIKIADQYSGTDAANLAKAYAGLCYAHLGKFDEAVKALESFDGDDQMVAPAMKGAMGNCYAQLGQLDKASSMLLKAADEADNNTLSPIYLKQAGEILVKQGKYDDAIKAYTSIKDKYFRSYQACLLYTSDAADD
;
A
#
# COMPACT_ATOMS: atom_id res chain seq x y z
N MET A 1 -49.68 -22.65 -27.72
CA MET A 1 -48.36 -21.97 -27.90
C MET A 1 -47.38 -22.15 -26.71
N ALA A 2 -47.84 -22.27 -25.46
CA ALA A 2 -46.95 -22.48 -24.33
C ALA A 2 -46.32 -23.89 -24.24
N GLU A 3 -47.04 -24.90 -24.67
CA GLU A 3 -46.60 -26.31 -24.63
C GLU A 3 -45.51 -26.63 -25.64
N GLN A 4 -45.59 -26.05 -26.86
CA GLN A 4 -44.53 -26.19 -27.87
C GLN A 4 -43.22 -25.48 -27.51
N LYS A 5 -43.27 -24.41 -26.71
CA LYS A 5 -42.07 -23.70 -26.26
C LYS A 5 -41.32 -24.49 -25.20
N LYS A 6 -42.02 -25.14 -24.25
CA LYS A 6 -41.42 -26.02 -23.23
C LYS A 6 -40.79 -27.27 -23.83
N THR A 7 -41.39 -27.88 -24.88
CA THR A 7 -40.83 -29.04 -25.55
C THR A 7 -39.55 -28.70 -26.34
N ASN A 8 -39.49 -27.53 -26.96
CA ASN A 8 -38.29 -27.08 -27.68
C ASN A 8 -37.13 -26.70 -26.73
N GLU A 9 -37.43 -26.17 -25.55
CA GLU A 9 -36.38 -25.89 -24.52
C GLU A 9 -35.83 -27.19 -23.92
N ALA A 10 -36.69 -28.18 -23.65
CA ALA A 10 -36.27 -29.49 -23.15
C ALA A 10 -35.44 -30.25 -24.18
N LEU A 11 -35.83 -30.23 -25.44
CA LEU A 11 -35.08 -30.84 -26.57
C LEU A 11 -33.70 -30.17 -26.78
N ASN A 12 -33.61 -28.85 -26.63
CA ASN A 12 -32.32 -28.13 -26.69
C ASN A 12 -31.38 -28.44 -25.52
N VAL A 13 -31.91 -28.68 -24.33
CA VAL A 13 -31.12 -29.06 -23.15
C VAL A 13 -30.59 -30.50 -23.30
N GLU A 14 -31.40 -31.40 -23.81
CA GLU A 14 -31.03 -32.81 -24.01
C GLU A 14 -29.97 -32.95 -25.12
N ASP A 15 -30.09 -32.21 -26.22
CA ASP A 15 -29.09 -32.14 -27.27
C ASP A 15 -27.78 -31.50 -26.81
N ALA A 16 -27.85 -30.47 -25.99
CA ALA A 16 -26.65 -29.83 -25.40
C ALA A 16 -25.93 -30.74 -24.40
N LEU A 17 -26.67 -31.52 -23.61
CA LEU A 17 -26.12 -32.54 -22.70
C LEU A 17 -25.42 -33.66 -23.48
N THR A 18 -26.05 -34.22 -24.53
CA THR A 18 -25.45 -35.27 -25.38
C THR A 18 -24.23 -34.78 -26.12
N GLN A 19 -24.17 -33.53 -26.59
CA GLN A 19 -23.00 -32.97 -27.23
C GLN A 19 -21.84 -32.74 -26.23
N SER A 20 -22.15 -32.31 -25.01
CA SER A 20 -21.12 -32.14 -23.95
C SER A 20 -20.56 -33.49 -23.49
N GLU A 21 -21.38 -34.52 -23.33
CA GLU A 21 -20.96 -35.89 -23.04
C GLU A 21 -20.05 -36.47 -24.14
N ALA A 22 -20.45 -36.32 -25.37
CA ALA A 22 -19.66 -36.77 -26.53
C ALA A 22 -18.30 -36.04 -26.61
N PHE A 23 -18.28 -34.74 -26.32
CA PHE A 23 -17.03 -33.97 -26.24
C PHE A 23 -16.10 -34.45 -25.11
N LEU A 24 -16.67 -34.72 -23.92
CA LEU A 24 -15.92 -35.22 -22.77
C LEU A 24 -15.31 -36.60 -23.04
N ILE A 25 -16.09 -37.50 -23.64
CA ILE A 25 -15.66 -38.85 -24.00
C ILE A 25 -14.54 -38.80 -25.05
N LYS A 26 -14.75 -37.99 -26.11
CA LYS A 26 -13.78 -37.83 -27.21
C LYS A 26 -12.46 -37.23 -26.73
N ASN A 27 -12.51 -36.27 -25.78
CA ASN A 27 -11.32 -35.57 -25.32
C ASN A 27 -10.84 -36.01 -23.93
N LYS A 28 -11.31 -37.16 -23.40
CA LYS A 28 -11.04 -37.65 -22.04
C LYS A 28 -9.56 -37.63 -21.69
N LYS A 29 -8.67 -38.07 -22.55
CA LYS A 29 -7.22 -38.10 -22.31
C LYS A 29 -6.64 -36.70 -22.17
N THR A 30 -7.07 -35.77 -23.03
CA THR A 30 -6.62 -34.37 -23.00
C THR A 30 -7.13 -33.64 -21.74
N ILE A 31 -8.40 -33.89 -21.37
CA ILE A 31 -8.99 -33.29 -20.15
C ILE A 31 -8.28 -33.80 -18.89
N ILE A 32 -8.05 -35.13 -18.80
CA ILE A 32 -7.32 -35.71 -17.67
C ILE A 32 -5.89 -35.13 -17.60
N GLY A 33 -5.21 -35.03 -18.76
CA GLY A 33 -3.88 -34.41 -18.82
C GLY A 33 -3.86 -32.94 -18.36
N ALA A 34 -4.85 -32.15 -18.76
CA ALA A 34 -5.00 -30.77 -18.33
C ALA A 34 -5.25 -30.65 -16.82
N ILE A 35 -6.12 -31.50 -16.26
CA ILE A 35 -6.39 -31.52 -14.81
C ILE A 35 -5.12 -31.91 -14.05
N LEU A 36 -4.39 -32.94 -14.49
CA LEU A 36 -3.13 -33.33 -13.84
C LEU A 36 -2.10 -32.21 -13.90
N ALA A 37 -1.97 -31.51 -15.03
CA ALA A 37 -1.07 -30.37 -15.15
C ALA A 37 -1.42 -29.25 -14.15
N ILE A 38 -2.70 -28.93 -13.99
CA ILE A 38 -3.18 -27.94 -13.01
C ILE A 38 -2.85 -28.39 -11.59
N ILE A 39 -3.06 -29.66 -11.24
CA ILE A 39 -2.74 -30.22 -9.92
C ILE A 39 -1.24 -30.10 -9.63
N ILE A 40 -0.39 -30.41 -10.60
CA ILE A 40 1.08 -30.30 -10.46
C ILE A 40 1.49 -28.84 -10.22
N ILE A 41 0.89 -27.89 -10.96
CA ILE A 41 1.16 -26.46 -10.79
C ILE A 41 0.75 -26.00 -9.39
N ILE A 42 -0.45 -26.37 -8.94
CA ILE A 42 -0.94 -26.01 -7.60
C ILE A 42 -0.03 -26.63 -6.51
N ALA A 43 0.32 -27.90 -6.65
CA ALA A 43 1.23 -28.57 -5.72
C ALA A 43 2.60 -27.86 -5.68
N GLY A 44 3.14 -27.48 -6.83
CA GLY A 44 4.39 -26.71 -6.91
C GLY A 44 4.30 -25.35 -6.19
N ILE A 45 3.23 -24.63 -6.39
CA ILE A 45 3.00 -23.34 -5.72
C ILE A 45 2.89 -23.52 -4.20
N VAL A 46 2.15 -24.54 -3.74
CA VAL A 46 1.99 -24.82 -2.30
C VAL A 46 3.31 -25.23 -1.67
N MET A 47 4.09 -26.09 -2.34
CA MET A 47 5.41 -26.48 -1.86
C MET A 47 6.36 -25.28 -1.79
N TYR A 48 6.42 -24.45 -2.83
CA TYR A 48 7.24 -23.23 -2.84
C TYR A 48 6.86 -22.30 -1.68
N LYS A 49 5.54 -22.06 -1.50
CA LYS A 49 5.04 -21.17 -0.46
C LYS A 49 5.40 -21.68 0.95
N ASN A 50 5.21 -22.98 1.23
CA ASN A 50 5.39 -23.51 2.57
C ASN A 50 6.87 -23.84 2.91
N LEU A 51 7.66 -24.29 1.93
CA LEU A 51 9.03 -24.73 2.19
C LEU A 51 10.07 -23.63 1.99
N TYR A 52 9.75 -22.61 1.19
CA TYR A 52 10.72 -21.55 0.87
C TYR A 52 10.23 -20.16 1.31
N ALA A 53 9.04 -19.74 0.86
CA ALA A 53 8.59 -18.38 1.09
C ALA A 53 8.24 -18.13 2.58
N ALA A 54 7.46 -19.00 3.21
CA ALA A 54 7.03 -18.81 4.59
C ALA A 54 8.19 -18.79 5.61
N PRO A 55 9.17 -19.72 5.60
CA PRO A 55 10.33 -19.64 6.50
C PRO A 55 11.20 -18.42 6.26
N ARG A 56 11.24 -17.92 5.01
CA ARG A 56 12.00 -16.72 4.66
C ARG A 56 11.31 -15.46 5.19
N GLU A 57 9.99 -15.39 5.06
CA GLU A 57 9.15 -14.32 5.63
C GLU A 57 9.28 -14.27 7.16
N GLU A 58 9.21 -15.43 7.85
CA GLU A 58 9.35 -15.51 9.31
C GLU A 58 10.70 -14.95 9.80
N LYS A 59 11.79 -15.30 9.13
CA LYS A 59 13.10 -14.74 9.44
C LYS A 59 13.20 -13.25 9.17
N ALA A 60 12.59 -12.78 8.08
CA ALA A 60 12.54 -11.37 7.73
C ALA A 60 11.73 -10.57 8.75
N GLN A 61 10.59 -11.09 9.20
CA GLN A 61 9.77 -10.48 10.24
C GLN A 61 10.50 -10.39 11.59
N ALA A 62 11.20 -11.45 11.99
CA ALA A 62 12.00 -11.44 13.22
C ALA A 62 13.12 -10.38 13.18
N ALA A 63 13.78 -10.23 12.03
CA ALA A 63 14.78 -9.18 11.84
C ALA A 63 14.15 -7.79 11.81
N LEU A 64 13.00 -7.64 11.13
CA LEU A 64 12.25 -6.38 11.06
C LEU A 64 11.83 -5.90 12.44
N PHE A 65 11.28 -6.80 13.26
CA PHE A 65 10.84 -6.48 14.62
C PHE A 65 11.95 -5.83 15.46
N LYS A 66 13.16 -6.38 15.40
CA LYS A 66 14.31 -5.79 16.10
C LYS A 66 14.66 -4.38 15.58
N GLY A 67 14.49 -4.15 14.30
CA GLY A 67 14.65 -2.80 13.71
C GLY A 67 13.59 -1.82 14.19
N GLN A 68 12.37 -2.29 14.37
CA GLN A 68 11.28 -1.47 14.92
C GLN A 68 11.57 -1.05 16.36
N GLU A 69 12.15 -1.92 17.20
CA GLU A 69 12.59 -1.55 18.55
C GLU A 69 13.60 -0.40 18.53
N TYR A 70 14.59 -0.43 17.62
CA TYR A 70 15.52 0.68 17.44
C TYR A 70 14.83 1.95 16.94
N PHE A 71 13.89 1.81 16.00
CA PHE A 71 13.13 2.93 15.47
C PHE A 71 12.27 3.62 16.56
N GLU A 72 11.59 2.84 17.39
CA GLU A 72 10.78 3.33 18.52
C GLU A 72 11.63 4.00 19.62
N ALA A 73 12.90 3.60 19.74
CA ALA A 73 13.87 4.21 20.64
C ALA A 73 14.59 5.43 20.03
N ASP A 74 14.13 5.96 18.89
CA ASP A 74 14.75 7.05 18.12
C ASP A 74 16.21 6.77 17.69
N ALA A 75 16.66 5.52 17.76
CA ALA A 75 17.97 5.06 17.32
C ALA A 75 17.98 4.81 15.80
N PHE A 76 17.68 5.88 15.02
CA PHE A 76 17.45 5.77 13.56
C PHE A 76 18.70 5.31 12.79
N ALA A 77 19.89 5.63 13.25
CA ALA A 77 21.13 5.22 12.60
C ALA A 77 21.36 3.71 12.74
N GLU A 78 21.13 3.16 13.93
CA GLU A 78 21.20 1.72 14.23
C GLU A 78 20.06 0.97 13.55
N ALA A 79 18.84 1.50 13.61
CA ALA A 79 17.68 0.94 12.89
C ALA A 79 17.96 0.79 11.40
N LEU A 80 18.58 1.80 10.79
CA LEU A 80 18.88 1.83 9.37
C LEU A 80 20.02 0.89 8.96
N ASN A 81 21.17 0.97 9.67
CA ASN A 81 22.42 0.34 9.25
C ASN A 81 22.76 -0.92 10.00
N GLY A 82 22.11 -1.20 11.12
CA GLY A 82 22.42 -2.30 12.03
C GLY A 82 23.34 -1.90 13.18
N ASP A 83 23.54 -2.84 14.07
CA ASP A 83 24.38 -2.70 15.27
C ASP A 83 25.62 -3.61 15.24
N SER A 84 26.46 -3.49 16.28
CA SER A 84 27.66 -4.34 16.46
C SER A 84 27.36 -5.70 17.09
N ILE A 85 26.12 -5.95 17.54
CA ILE A 85 25.73 -7.15 18.28
C ILE A 85 24.83 -8.12 17.50
N GLY A 86 24.62 -7.84 16.20
CA GLY A 86 24.03 -8.82 15.27
C GLY A 86 22.72 -8.38 14.58
N TYR A 87 22.21 -7.19 14.84
CA TYR A 87 21.13 -6.62 14.04
C TYR A 87 21.69 -6.02 12.73
N VAL A 88 21.10 -6.41 11.60
CA VAL A 88 21.70 -6.11 10.28
C VAL A 88 21.27 -4.75 9.69
N GLY A 89 20.21 -4.13 10.19
CA GLY A 89 19.64 -2.88 9.68
C GLY A 89 18.59 -3.04 8.59
N PHE A 90 17.66 -2.08 8.51
CA PHE A 90 16.57 -2.10 7.54
C PHE A 90 17.04 -2.18 6.09
N ILE A 91 18.16 -1.52 5.73
CA ILE A 91 18.72 -1.58 4.39
C ILE A 91 19.04 -3.02 3.99
N LYS A 92 19.74 -3.75 4.86
CA LYS A 92 20.13 -5.14 4.58
C LYS A 92 18.93 -6.08 4.65
N ILE A 93 17.94 -5.84 5.52
CA ILE A 93 16.70 -6.63 5.56
C ILE A 93 15.96 -6.51 4.22
N ALA A 94 15.80 -5.29 3.70
CA ALA A 94 15.14 -5.04 2.42
C ALA A 94 15.83 -5.76 1.25
N ASP A 95 17.16 -5.85 1.28
CA ASP A 95 17.95 -6.53 0.24
C ASP A 95 17.94 -8.06 0.42
N GLN A 96 18.35 -8.57 1.59
CA GLN A 96 18.50 -10.01 1.85
C GLN A 96 17.21 -10.78 1.75
N TYR A 97 16.08 -10.16 2.16
CA TYR A 97 14.77 -10.79 2.15
C TYR A 97 13.85 -10.24 1.04
N SER A 98 14.44 -9.69 -0.02
CA SER A 98 13.68 -9.16 -1.16
C SER A 98 12.59 -10.12 -1.62
N GLY A 99 11.38 -9.60 -1.87
CA GLY A 99 10.20 -10.38 -2.22
C GLY A 99 9.39 -10.91 -1.03
N THR A 100 9.74 -10.56 0.20
CA THR A 100 8.92 -10.77 1.41
C THR A 100 8.18 -9.50 1.80
N ASP A 101 7.06 -9.64 2.51
CA ASP A 101 6.29 -8.50 3.02
C ASP A 101 7.11 -7.69 4.05
N ALA A 102 7.85 -8.39 4.90
CA ALA A 102 8.75 -7.76 5.87
C ALA A 102 9.87 -6.95 5.19
N ALA A 103 10.44 -7.44 4.09
CA ALA A 103 11.44 -6.67 3.34
C ALA A 103 10.84 -5.44 2.67
N ASN A 104 9.61 -5.54 2.19
CA ASN A 104 8.90 -4.37 1.66
C ASN A 104 8.65 -3.32 2.75
N LEU A 105 8.22 -3.74 3.94
CA LEU A 105 8.05 -2.84 5.09
C LEU A 105 9.39 -2.27 5.59
N ALA A 106 10.49 -3.03 5.50
CA ALA A 106 11.83 -2.55 5.83
C ALA A 106 12.26 -1.37 4.94
N LYS A 107 11.83 -1.31 3.67
CA LYS A 107 12.07 -0.14 2.80
C LYS A 107 11.36 1.11 3.31
N ALA A 108 10.11 0.96 3.78
CA ALA A 108 9.36 2.06 4.39
C ALA A 108 10.08 2.60 5.64
N TYR A 109 10.46 1.71 6.57
CA TYR A 109 11.21 2.08 7.75
C TYR A 109 12.58 2.70 7.43
N ALA A 110 13.29 2.17 6.44
CA ALA A 110 14.54 2.77 5.99
C ALA A 110 14.34 4.20 5.49
N GLY A 111 13.28 4.44 4.72
CA GLY A 111 12.91 5.78 4.27
C GLY A 111 12.58 6.74 5.41
N LEU A 112 11.83 6.27 6.40
CA LEU A 112 11.53 7.07 7.60
C LEU A 112 12.80 7.35 8.41
N CYS A 113 13.69 6.37 8.60
CA CYS A 113 14.99 6.59 9.24
C CYS A 113 15.82 7.64 8.51
N TYR A 114 15.89 7.56 7.18
CA TYR A 114 16.60 8.58 6.39
C TYR A 114 15.98 9.97 6.59
N ALA A 115 14.65 10.09 6.63
CA ALA A 115 13.97 11.36 6.87
C ALA A 115 14.31 11.94 8.24
N HIS A 116 14.29 11.12 9.31
CA HIS A 116 14.68 11.53 10.66
C HIS A 116 16.17 11.93 10.75
N LEU A 117 17.02 11.30 9.97
CA LEU A 117 18.46 11.65 9.88
C LEU A 117 18.74 12.86 8.98
N GLY A 118 17.71 13.52 8.43
CA GLY A 118 17.86 14.67 7.54
C GLY A 118 18.34 14.34 6.12
N LYS A 119 18.38 13.06 5.75
CA LYS A 119 18.80 12.57 4.44
C LYS A 119 17.59 12.44 3.51
N PHE A 120 17.02 13.59 3.13
CA PHE A 120 15.72 13.64 2.47
C PHE A 120 15.71 13.05 1.05
N ASP A 121 16.78 13.15 0.29
CA ASP A 121 16.89 12.54 -1.04
C ASP A 121 16.91 11.01 -0.97
N GLU A 122 17.63 10.44 0.01
CA GLU A 122 17.66 9.01 0.26
C GLU A 122 16.32 8.52 0.84
N ALA A 123 15.68 9.33 1.68
CA ALA A 123 14.36 9.05 2.22
C ALA A 123 13.33 8.88 1.10
N VAL A 124 13.27 9.83 0.17
CA VAL A 124 12.34 9.76 -0.98
C VAL A 124 12.59 8.47 -1.78
N LYS A 125 13.83 8.17 -2.13
CA LYS A 125 14.17 6.95 -2.91
C LYS A 125 13.76 5.67 -2.19
N ALA A 126 13.98 5.58 -0.89
CA ALA A 126 13.60 4.42 -0.10
C ALA A 126 12.08 4.29 0.00
N LEU A 127 11.35 5.38 0.27
CA LEU A 127 9.90 5.40 0.34
C LEU A 127 9.23 5.10 -1.02
N GLU A 128 9.80 5.58 -2.13
CA GLU A 128 9.33 5.23 -3.49
C GLU A 128 9.49 3.74 -3.82
N SER A 129 10.42 3.05 -3.17
CA SER A 129 10.62 1.61 -3.37
C SER A 129 9.66 0.73 -2.57
N PHE A 130 8.90 1.31 -1.63
CA PHE A 130 7.84 0.63 -0.89
C PHE A 130 6.63 0.41 -1.82
N ASP A 131 6.08 -0.79 -1.80
CA ASP A 131 4.90 -1.17 -2.57
C ASP A 131 3.75 -1.50 -1.59
N GLY A 132 2.68 -0.72 -1.63
CA GLY A 132 1.52 -0.89 -0.78
C GLY A 132 0.30 -0.21 -1.38
N ASP A 133 -0.86 -0.83 -1.18
CA ASP A 133 -2.16 -0.40 -1.68
C ASP A 133 -3.22 -0.24 -0.58
N ASP A 134 -2.79 -0.37 0.68
CA ASP A 134 -3.68 -0.20 1.83
C ASP A 134 -4.00 1.29 2.12
N GLN A 135 -5.07 1.53 2.89
CA GLN A 135 -5.54 2.89 3.21
C GLN A 135 -4.84 3.56 4.41
N MET A 136 -3.82 2.94 4.99
CA MET A 136 -3.12 3.48 6.16
C MET A 136 -1.62 3.66 5.91
N VAL A 137 -0.90 2.59 5.58
CA VAL A 137 0.56 2.62 5.45
C VAL A 137 0.97 3.28 4.13
N ALA A 138 0.34 2.89 3.00
CA ALA A 138 0.70 3.45 1.71
C ALA A 138 0.50 4.98 1.63
N PRO A 139 -0.63 5.55 2.08
CA PRO A 139 -0.78 7.00 2.17
C PRO A 139 0.19 7.65 3.17
N ALA A 140 0.52 6.96 4.29
CA ALA A 140 1.48 7.48 5.25
C ALA A 140 2.89 7.62 4.64
N MET A 141 3.32 6.64 3.83
CA MET A 141 4.60 6.72 3.11
C MET A 141 4.60 7.87 2.08
N LYS A 142 3.48 8.08 1.38
CA LYS A 142 3.33 9.23 0.46
C LYS A 142 3.32 10.57 1.21
N GLY A 143 2.68 10.64 2.37
CA GLY A 143 2.75 11.80 3.25
C GLY A 143 4.17 12.10 3.70
N ALA A 144 4.93 11.09 4.10
CA ALA A 144 6.33 11.21 4.47
C ALA A 144 7.19 11.70 3.29
N MET A 145 6.97 11.18 2.06
CA MET A 145 7.62 11.69 0.85
C MET A 145 7.29 13.16 0.60
N GLY A 146 6.02 13.55 0.75
CA GLY A 146 5.59 14.94 0.63
C GLY A 146 6.34 15.86 1.59
N ASN A 147 6.50 15.44 2.84
CA ASN A 147 7.27 16.17 3.84
C ASN A 147 8.77 16.24 3.48
N CYS A 148 9.36 15.15 2.97
CA CYS A 148 10.75 15.16 2.48
C CYS A 148 10.93 16.14 1.31
N TYR A 149 10.01 16.17 0.34
CA TYR A 149 10.04 17.15 -0.74
C TYR A 149 9.92 18.60 -0.25
N ALA A 150 9.14 18.85 0.80
CA ALA A 150 9.04 20.17 1.41
C ALA A 150 10.38 20.59 2.04
N GLN A 151 11.08 19.68 2.71
CA GLN A 151 12.42 19.93 3.29
C GLN A 151 13.47 20.19 2.19
N LEU A 152 13.35 19.55 1.04
CA LEU A 152 14.20 19.77 -0.14
C LEU A 152 13.86 21.07 -0.90
N GLY A 153 12.84 21.83 -0.44
CA GLY A 153 12.36 23.04 -1.13
C GLY A 153 11.59 22.77 -2.42
N GLN A 154 11.25 21.50 -2.72
CA GLN A 154 10.49 21.09 -3.91
C GLN A 154 8.99 21.20 -3.63
N LEU A 155 8.51 22.43 -3.39
CA LEU A 155 7.17 22.69 -2.86
C LEU A 155 6.03 22.19 -3.77
N ASP A 156 6.21 22.17 -5.10
CA ASP A 156 5.21 21.64 -6.05
C ASP A 156 5.02 20.13 -5.89
N LYS A 157 6.12 19.40 -5.76
CA LYS A 157 6.06 17.96 -5.50
C LYS A 157 5.51 17.66 -4.11
N ALA A 158 5.89 18.46 -3.11
CA ALA A 158 5.43 18.31 -1.74
C ALA A 158 3.90 18.43 -1.65
N SER A 159 3.33 19.53 -2.14
CA SER A 159 1.87 19.73 -2.13
C SER A 159 1.12 18.67 -2.93
N SER A 160 1.62 18.33 -4.13
CA SER A 160 1.02 17.28 -4.96
C SER A 160 1.03 15.91 -4.27
N MET A 161 2.14 15.53 -3.63
CA MET A 161 2.26 14.25 -2.93
C MET A 161 1.37 14.17 -1.69
N LEU A 162 1.27 15.26 -0.92
CA LEU A 162 0.39 15.35 0.24
C LEU A 162 -1.10 15.29 -0.15
N LEU A 163 -1.51 15.99 -1.22
CA LEU A 163 -2.88 15.89 -1.73
C LEU A 163 -3.21 14.46 -2.19
N LYS A 164 -2.26 13.80 -2.86
CA LYS A 164 -2.42 12.41 -3.28
C LYS A 164 -2.52 11.47 -2.07
N ALA A 165 -1.69 11.67 -1.05
CA ALA A 165 -1.76 10.90 0.21
C ALA A 165 -3.12 11.09 0.90
N ALA A 166 -3.66 12.31 0.90
CA ALA A 166 -4.98 12.59 1.47
C ALA A 166 -6.12 11.89 0.72
N ASP A 167 -6.06 11.88 -0.61
CA ASP A 167 -7.07 11.24 -1.47
C ASP A 167 -7.05 9.72 -1.33
N GLU A 168 -5.87 9.10 -1.32
CA GLU A 168 -5.73 7.65 -1.17
C GLU A 168 -6.08 7.15 0.23
N ALA A 169 -5.79 7.91 1.28
CA ALA A 169 -6.19 7.55 2.65
C ALA A 169 -7.71 7.53 2.80
N ASP A 170 -8.37 8.53 2.29
CA ASP A 170 -9.83 8.75 2.32
C ASP A 170 -10.47 8.41 3.68
N ASN A 171 -9.87 8.88 4.77
CA ASN A 171 -10.33 8.63 6.13
C ASN A 171 -10.16 9.86 7.04
N ASN A 172 -10.90 9.88 8.17
CA ASN A 172 -10.90 11.01 9.12
C ASN A 172 -9.60 11.14 9.94
N THR A 173 -8.66 10.19 9.84
CA THR A 173 -7.41 10.19 10.59
C THR A 173 -6.27 10.82 9.78
N LEU A 174 -6.01 10.33 8.59
CA LEU A 174 -4.85 10.72 7.78
C LEU A 174 -5.15 11.84 6.80
N SER A 175 -6.29 11.77 6.08
CA SER A 175 -6.60 12.73 5.03
C SER A 175 -6.59 14.18 5.50
N PRO A 176 -7.22 14.55 6.65
CA PRO A 176 -7.20 15.94 7.10
C PRO A 176 -5.81 16.42 7.53
N ILE A 177 -4.93 15.53 7.98
CA ILE A 177 -3.54 15.87 8.30
C ILE A 177 -2.80 16.30 7.02
N TYR A 178 -2.89 15.48 5.97
CA TYR A 178 -2.19 15.75 4.70
C TYR A 178 -2.81 16.93 3.96
N LEU A 179 -4.14 17.12 3.99
CA LEU A 179 -4.79 18.28 3.43
C LEU A 179 -4.34 19.58 4.11
N LYS A 180 -4.21 19.57 5.45
CA LYS A 180 -3.68 20.72 6.19
C LYS A 180 -2.25 21.04 5.78
N GLN A 181 -1.37 20.05 5.77
CA GLN A 181 0.03 20.23 5.35
C GLN A 181 0.13 20.72 3.89
N ALA A 182 -0.66 20.16 2.98
CA ALA A 182 -0.72 20.61 1.60
C ALA A 182 -1.20 22.07 1.49
N GLY A 183 -2.24 22.43 2.22
CA GLY A 183 -2.77 23.79 2.29
C GLY A 183 -1.71 24.80 2.74
N GLU A 184 -0.96 24.49 3.80
CA GLU A 184 0.13 25.33 4.31
C GLU A 184 1.24 25.54 3.26
N ILE A 185 1.59 24.49 2.50
CA ILE A 185 2.57 24.58 1.42
C ILE A 185 2.02 25.41 0.26
N LEU A 186 0.75 25.23 -0.11
CA LEU A 186 0.10 25.98 -1.18
C LEU A 186 0.02 27.47 -0.85
N VAL A 187 -0.26 27.84 0.41
CA VAL A 187 -0.18 29.23 0.88
C VAL A 187 1.22 29.81 0.70
N LYS A 188 2.27 29.07 1.09
CA LYS A 188 3.67 29.49 0.87
C LYS A 188 4.02 29.68 -0.61
N GLN A 189 3.33 28.98 -1.51
CA GLN A 189 3.49 29.13 -2.96
C GLN A 189 2.64 30.28 -3.57
N GLY A 190 1.79 30.92 -2.77
CA GLY A 190 0.81 31.91 -3.25
C GLY A 190 -0.37 31.30 -4.03
N LYS A 191 -0.56 29.96 -3.94
CA LYS A 191 -1.67 29.23 -4.59
C LYS A 191 -2.88 29.19 -3.68
N TYR A 192 -3.43 30.37 -3.39
CA TYR A 192 -4.49 30.54 -2.37
C TYR A 192 -5.77 29.78 -2.70
N ASP A 193 -6.20 29.75 -3.98
CA ASP A 193 -7.42 29.05 -4.39
C ASP A 193 -7.32 27.53 -4.13
N ASP A 194 -6.16 26.94 -4.35
CA ASP A 194 -5.94 25.52 -4.09
C ASP A 194 -5.80 25.24 -2.59
N ALA A 195 -5.19 26.13 -1.83
CA ALA A 195 -5.16 26.07 -0.38
C ALA A 195 -6.58 26.10 0.22
N ILE A 196 -7.42 27.02 -0.25
CA ILE A 196 -8.84 27.12 0.17
C ILE A 196 -9.57 25.81 -0.11
N LYS A 197 -9.38 25.20 -1.29
CA LYS A 197 -9.99 23.87 -1.60
C LYS A 197 -9.54 22.79 -0.61
N ALA A 198 -8.26 22.75 -0.26
CA ALA A 198 -7.75 21.79 0.69
C ALA A 198 -8.38 21.97 2.08
N TYR A 199 -8.43 23.19 2.60
CA TYR A 199 -9.07 23.48 3.90
C TYR A 199 -10.58 23.26 3.89
N THR A 200 -11.27 23.64 2.81
CA THR A 200 -12.70 23.37 2.64
C THR A 200 -12.99 21.87 2.67
N SER A 201 -12.16 21.06 2.01
CA SER A 201 -12.29 19.60 2.06
C SER A 201 -12.18 19.05 3.49
N ILE A 202 -11.34 19.63 4.35
CA ILE A 202 -11.27 19.24 5.76
C ILE A 202 -12.59 19.56 6.47
N LYS A 203 -13.16 20.77 6.27
CA LYS A 203 -14.41 21.22 6.90
C LYS A 203 -15.63 20.43 6.42
N ASP A 204 -15.71 20.11 5.14
CA ASP A 204 -16.90 19.50 4.53
C ASP A 204 -16.87 17.97 4.59
N LYS A 205 -15.77 17.36 4.18
CA LYS A 205 -15.66 15.89 4.07
C LYS A 205 -15.19 15.24 5.36
N TYR A 206 -14.27 15.90 6.10
CA TYR A 206 -13.65 15.35 7.32
C TYR A 206 -14.00 16.13 8.57
N PHE A 207 -15.24 16.62 8.67
CA PHE A 207 -15.74 17.49 9.76
C PHE A 207 -15.64 16.90 11.16
N ARG A 208 -15.48 15.56 11.29
CA ARG A 208 -15.26 14.86 12.57
C ARG A 208 -13.79 14.74 12.96
N SER A 209 -12.88 15.28 12.16
CA SER A 209 -11.45 15.22 12.44
C SER A 209 -11.02 16.29 13.46
N TYR A 210 -9.89 16.03 14.13
CA TYR A 210 -9.26 17.03 15.00
C TYR A 210 -8.88 18.30 14.22
N GLN A 211 -8.42 18.17 12.98
CA GLN A 211 -8.04 19.27 12.11
C GLN A 211 -9.23 20.17 11.76
N ALA A 212 -10.40 19.60 11.54
CA ALA A 212 -11.63 20.39 11.34
C ALA A 212 -11.97 21.21 12.60
N CYS A 213 -11.88 20.60 13.79
CA CYS A 213 -12.11 21.30 15.05
C CYS A 213 -11.16 22.50 15.22
N LEU A 214 -9.87 22.34 14.91
CA LEU A 214 -8.90 23.44 14.94
C LEU A 214 -9.23 24.58 13.98
N LEU A 215 -9.68 24.28 12.77
CA LEU A 215 -10.07 25.29 11.79
C LEU A 215 -11.29 26.09 12.26
N TYR A 216 -12.30 25.44 12.87
CA TYR A 216 -13.47 26.14 13.42
C TYR A 216 -13.13 27.03 14.62
N THR A 217 -12.16 26.61 15.47
CA THR A 217 -11.77 27.44 16.62
C THR A 217 -10.95 28.65 16.22
N SER A 218 -10.15 28.57 15.15
CA SER A 218 -9.42 29.75 14.65
C SER A 218 -10.36 30.76 13.99
N ASP A 219 -11.34 30.30 13.20
CA ASP A 219 -12.34 31.17 12.60
C ASP A 219 -13.15 31.93 13.68
N ALA A 220 -13.50 31.25 14.78
CA ALA A 220 -14.26 31.87 15.89
C ALA A 220 -13.44 32.84 16.76
N ALA A 221 -12.12 32.83 16.66
CA ALA A 221 -11.24 33.74 17.40
C ALA A 221 -10.96 35.03 16.62
N ASP A 222 -11.24 35.05 15.33
CA ASP A 222 -11.04 36.21 14.43
C ASP A 222 -12.34 37.05 14.25
N ASP A 223 -13.50 36.56 14.78
CA ASP A 223 -14.80 37.28 14.86
C ASP A 223 -14.96 38.00 16.21
#